data_f7eba95254297d22a10aba5c35042cda
#
_entry.id   f7eba95254297d22a10aba5c35042cda
#
_cell.length_a   1.000
_cell.length_b   1.000
_cell.length_c   1.000
_cell.angle_alpha   90.00
_cell.angle_beta   90.00
_cell.angle_gamma   90.00
#
_symmetry.space_group_name_H-M   'P 1'
#
loop_
_entity.id
_entity.type
_entity.pdbx_description
1 polymer ?
#
loop_
_entity_poly.entity_id
_entity_poly.type
_entity_poly.pdbx_seq_one_letter_code
_entity_poly.pdbx_strand_id
1 'polypeptide(L)'
;MDAIRNDPAWEGGNYTKQPPSLRTAQEITFFMGSNPTLRQEQMPDRATADKVLDEAMDKVVANTDANDVLYQISASSDYDPGPGLEKIKAPLLAVNSDDDIINPPELRIIEREIQRVPNAKLIMILLSPASRGHGSHTIADLWKDDLKKLLDEAPPR
;
A
#
# COMPACT_ATOMS: atom_id res chain seq x y z
N MET A 1 -9.88 10.01 4.94
CA MET A 1 -11.36 9.84 4.99
C MET A 1 -12.07 11.16 5.23
N ASP A 2 -11.70 11.92 6.24
CA ASP A 2 -12.42 13.15 6.60
C ASP A 2 -12.41 14.24 5.51
N ALA A 3 -11.34 14.30 4.72
CA ALA A 3 -11.31 15.19 3.56
C ALA A 3 -12.50 14.96 2.61
N ILE A 4 -12.83 13.70 2.35
CA ILE A 4 -13.97 13.35 1.48
C ILE A 4 -15.31 13.56 2.22
N ARG A 5 -15.42 13.07 3.46
CA ARG A 5 -16.69 13.17 4.22
C ARG A 5 -17.12 14.59 4.54
N ASN A 6 -16.13 15.50 4.69
CA ASN A 6 -16.39 16.93 4.97
C ASN A 6 -16.50 17.77 3.69
N ASP A 7 -16.32 17.18 2.51
CA ASP A 7 -16.53 17.89 1.24
C ASP A 7 -18.03 18.06 0.99
N PRO A 8 -18.55 19.28 0.87
CA PRO A 8 -19.97 19.51 0.57
C PRO A 8 -20.44 18.81 -0.72
N ALA A 9 -19.53 18.66 -1.70
CA ALA A 9 -19.85 18.01 -2.97
C ALA A 9 -19.97 16.48 -2.85
N TRP A 10 -19.59 15.88 -1.72
CA TRP A 10 -19.79 14.44 -1.46
C TRP A 10 -21.27 14.10 -1.21
N GLU A 11 -22.08 15.03 -0.69
CA GLU A 11 -23.53 14.89 -0.50
C GLU A 11 -23.94 13.62 0.26
N GLY A 12 -23.16 13.23 1.26
CA GLY A 12 -23.42 11.99 2.02
C GLY A 12 -23.31 10.70 1.19
N GLY A 13 -22.55 10.73 0.10
CA GLY A 13 -22.36 9.63 -0.82
C GLY A 13 -23.30 9.61 -2.04
N ASN A 14 -24.18 10.62 -2.20
CA ASN A 14 -25.17 10.69 -3.27
C ASN A 14 -24.79 11.67 -4.40
N TYR A 15 -23.51 11.95 -4.55
CA TYR A 15 -23.01 12.86 -5.58
C TYR A 15 -23.21 12.31 -7.01
N THR A 16 -23.31 13.23 -7.97
CA THR A 16 -23.37 12.90 -9.40
C THR A 16 -22.03 13.13 -10.11
N LYS A 17 -21.14 13.89 -9.48
CA LYS A 17 -19.75 14.12 -9.91
C LYS A 17 -18.83 13.88 -8.72
N GLN A 18 -17.69 13.28 -8.98
CA GLN A 18 -16.69 13.02 -7.94
C GLN A 18 -16.37 14.31 -7.15
N PRO A 19 -16.39 14.26 -5.80
CA PRO A 19 -16.04 15.41 -4.99
C PRO A 19 -14.57 15.79 -5.20
N PRO A 20 -14.25 17.10 -5.30
CA PRO A 20 -12.88 17.58 -5.49
C PRO A 20 -11.86 17.02 -4.48
N SER A 21 -12.30 16.76 -3.25
CA SER A 21 -11.48 16.19 -2.18
C SER A 21 -10.97 14.79 -2.45
N LEU A 22 -11.58 14.05 -3.41
CA LEU A 22 -11.05 12.76 -3.86
C LEU A 22 -9.61 12.93 -4.40
N ARG A 23 -9.34 13.99 -5.19
CA ARG A 23 -7.99 14.28 -5.68
C ARG A 23 -7.01 14.44 -4.52
N THR A 24 -7.33 15.27 -3.52
CA THR A 24 -6.46 15.49 -2.36
C THR A 24 -6.19 14.20 -1.58
N ALA A 25 -7.21 13.35 -1.40
CA ALA A 25 -7.04 12.06 -0.74
C ALA A 25 -6.09 11.15 -1.53
N GLN A 26 -6.18 11.15 -2.85
CA GLN A 26 -5.31 10.36 -3.73
C GLN A 26 -3.88 10.91 -3.82
N GLU A 27 -3.69 12.22 -3.72
CA GLU A 27 -2.36 12.84 -3.64
C GLU A 27 -1.57 12.34 -2.41
N ILE A 28 -2.22 12.23 -1.26
CA ILE A 28 -1.61 11.66 -0.05
C ILE A 28 -1.15 10.22 -0.32
N THR A 29 -2.02 9.40 -0.90
CA THR A 29 -1.71 8.00 -1.22
C THR A 29 -0.58 7.90 -2.25
N PHE A 30 -0.56 8.77 -3.24
CA PHE A 30 0.48 8.83 -4.26
C PHE A 30 1.87 9.07 -3.67
N PHE A 31 1.99 10.00 -2.72
CA PHE A 31 3.28 10.29 -2.08
C PHE A 31 3.69 9.19 -1.11
N MET A 32 2.76 8.62 -0.37
CA MET A 32 3.04 7.56 0.60
C MET A 32 3.29 6.19 -0.07
N GLY A 33 2.77 5.97 -1.25
CA GLY A 33 2.88 4.69 -1.97
C GLY A 33 4.21 4.44 -2.68
N SER A 34 5.18 5.36 -2.58
CA SER A 34 6.47 5.26 -3.27
C SER A 34 7.63 5.66 -2.35
N ASN A 35 8.86 5.63 -2.87
CA ASN A 35 10.02 6.07 -2.12
C ASN A 35 10.58 7.42 -2.64
N PRO A 36 11.24 8.21 -1.79
CA PRO A 36 11.78 9.52 -2.16
C PRO A 36 12.82 9.47 -3.27
N THR A 37 13.67 8.45 -3.30
CA THR A 37 14.73 8.30 -4.32
C THR A 37 14.14 8.14 -5.71
N LEU A 38 13.17 7.22 -5.85
CA LEU A 38 12.46 7.03 -7.11
C LEU A 38 11.72 8.30 -7.54
N ARG A 39 11.09 9.00 -6.59
CA ARG A 39 10.41 10.26 -6.90
C ARG A 39 11.37 11.34 -7.35
N GLN A 40 12.54 11.46 -6.74
CA GLN A 40 13.57 12.40 -7.19
C GLN A 40 14.08 12.12 -8.60
N GLU A 41 14.22 10.84 -8.96
CA GLU A 41 14.59 10.45 -10.32
C GLU A 41 13.49 10.77 -11.35
N GLN A 42 12.24 10.48 -11.01
CA GLN A 42 11.09 10.72 -11.89
C GLN A 42 10.70 12.19 -11.99
N MET A 43 10.96 12.96 -10.95
CA MET A 43 10.55 14.35 -10.77
C MET A 43 11.74 15.21 -10.33
N PRO A 44 12.77 15.39 -11.21
CA PRO A 44 14.03 16.06 -10.84
C PRO A 44 13.88 17.55 -10.60
N ASP A 45 12.82 18.16 -11.11
CA ASP A 45 12.50 19.58 -10.96
C ASP A 45 11.01 19.81 -10.74
N ARG A 46 10.66 21.03 -10.32
CA ARG A 46 9.29 21.39 -9.98
C ARG A 46 8.32 21.25 -11.15
N ALA A 47 8.70 21.70 -12.34
CA ALA A 47 7.80 21.68 -13.50
C ALA A 47 7.47 20.22 -13.90
N THR A 48 8.47 19.34 -13.84
CA THR A 48 8.28 17.90 -14.07
C THR A 48 7.41 17.29 -12.95
N ALA A 49 7.63 17.67 -11.69
CA ALA A 49 6.83 17.17 -10.58
C ALA A 49 5.36 17.57 -10.69
N ASP A 50 5.09 18.84 -10.98
CA ASP A 50 3.72 19.35 -11.16
C ASP A 50 3.01 18.57 -12.29
N LYS A 51 3.68 18.39 -13.43
CA LYS A 51 3.12 17.66 -14.58
C LYS A 51 2.85 16.19 -14.26
N VAL A 52 3.82 15.49 -13.67
CA VAL A 52 3.67 14.06 -13.34
C VAL A 52 2.55 13.85 -12.32
N LEU A 53 2.45 14.73 -11.33
CA LEU A 53 1.39 14.67 -10.32
C LEU A 53 0.02 14.90 -10.98
N ASP A 54 -0.13 15.93 -11.80
CA ASP A 54 -1.39 16.25 -12.47
C ASP A 54 -1.87 15.10 -13.35
N GLU A 55 -1.00 14.56 -14.23
CA GLU A 55 -1.33 13.43 -15.09
C GLU A 55 -1.70 12.16 -14.28
N ALA A 56 -0.98 11.89 -13.19
CA ALA A 56 -1.27 10.76 -12.32
C ALA A 56 -2.63 10.93 -11.63
N MET A 57 -2.91 12.11 -11.10
CA MET A 57 -4.16 12.39 -10.40
C MET A 57 -5.37 12.41 -11.33
N ASP A 58 -5.26 12.99 -12.52
CA ASP A 58 -6.33 12.97 -13.52
C ASP A 58 -6.70 11.53 -13.87
N LYS A 59 -5.71 10.67 -14.07
CA LYS A 59 -5.93 9.26 -14.34
C LYS A 59 -6.57 8.53 -13.15
N VAL A 60 -6.10 8.78 -11.93
CA VAL A 60 -6.63 8.10 -10.73
C VAL A 60 -8.07 8.55 -10.48
N VAL A 61 -8.35 9.85 -10.50
CA VAL A 61 -9.70 10.37 -10.25
C VAL A 61 -10.70 9.91 -11.31
N ALA A 62 -10.28 9.79 -12.56
CA ALA A 62 -11.13 9.28 -13.64
C ALA A 62 -11.53 7.78 -13.47
N ASN A 63 -10.75 7.00 -12.70
CA ASN A 63 -10.96 5.56 -12.54
C ASN A 63 -11.27 5.15 -11.08
N THR A 64 -11.52 6.10 -10.19
CA THR A 64 -11.74 5.85 -8.76
C THR A 64 -13.04 6.53 -8.32
N ASP A 65 -13.78 5.86 -7.47
CA ASP A 65 -14.98 6.40 -6.82
C ASP A 65 -14.69 6.79 -5.37
N ALA A 66 -15.17 7.97 -4.93
CA ALA A 66 -14.89 8.47 -3.59
C ALA A 66 -15.50 7.58 -2.49
N ASN A 67 -16.66 6.97 -2.73
CA ASN A 67 -17.26 6.03 -1.78
C ASN A 67 -16.45 4.74 -1.69
N ASP A 68 -15.92 4.22 -2.82
CA ASP A 68 -15.08 3.04 -2.82
C ASP A 68 -13.79 3.28 -2.03
N VAL A 69 -13.17 4.46 -2.18
CA VAL A 69 -12.01 4.85 -1.38
C VAL A 69 -12.35 4.90 0.12
N LEU A 70 -13.49 5.46 0.48
CA LEU A 70 -13.94 5.49 1.87
C LEU A 70 -14.16 4.08 2.43
N TYR A 71 -14.82 3.19 1.68
CA TYR A 71 -15.04 1.81 2.09
C TYR A 71 -13.72 1.04 2.23
N GLN A 72 -12.83 1.15 1.26
CA GLN A 72 -11.52 0.50 1.27
C GLN A 72 -10.70 0.89 2.51
N ILE A 73 -10.59 2.19 2.78
CA ILE A 73 -9.82 2.68 3.93
C ILE A 73 -10.53 2.35 5.24
N SER A 74 -11.87 2.47 5.30
CA SER A 74 -12.63 2.16 6.50
C SER A 74 -12.57 0.68 6.88
N ALA A 75 -12.45 -0.22 5.91
CA ALA A 75 -12.33 -1.66 6.15
C ALA A 75 -11.09 -2.05 6.96
N SER A 76 -10.08 -1.18 7.03
CA SER A 76 -8.87 -1.41 7.83
C SER A 76 -8.94 -0.80 9.24
N SER A 77 -10.01 -0.06 9.57
CA SER A 77 -10.07 0.73 10.81
C SER A 77 -10.18 -0.09 12.08
N ASP A 78 -10.77 -1.28 11.99
CA ASP A 78 -10.97 -2.24 13.09
C ASP A 78 -10.27 -3.59 12.83
N TYR A 79 -9.45 -3.66 11.78
CA TYR A 79 -8.69 -4.87 11.47
C TYR A 79 -7.51 -5.04 12.44
N ASP A 80 -7.61 -6.04 13.32
CA ASP A 80 -6.55 -6.45 14.23
C ASP A 80 -6.40 -7.98 14.23
N PRO A 81 -5.46 -8.55 13.49
CA PRO A 81 -5.17 -9.98 13.49
C PRO A 81 -4.35 -10.41 14.72
N GLY A 82 -3.82 -9.47 15.49
CA GLY A 82 -2.91 -9.73 16.62
C GLY A 82 -3.39 -10.83 17.55
N PRO A 83 -4.64 -10.84 18.06
CA PRO A 83 -5.16 -11.88 18.95
C PRO A 83 -5.24 -13.29 18.34
N GLY A 84 -5.04 -13.43 17.03
CA GLY A 84 -5.16 -14.69 16.31
C GLY A 84 -3.90 -15.22 15.63
N LEU A 85 -2.78 -14.50 15.69
CA LEU A 85 -1.55 -14.84 14.95
C LEU A 85 -1.03 -16.24 15.28
N GLU A 86 -1.05 -16.66 16.54
CA GLU A 86 -0.58 -17.99 16.97
C GLU A 86 -1.47 -19.14 16.47
N LYS A 87 -2.67 -18.83 16.02
CA LYS A 87 -3.62 -19.81 15.46
C LYS A 87 -3.38 -20.12 13.98
N ILE A 88 -2.56 -19.33 13.31
CA ILE A 88 -2.22 -19.54 11.89
C ILE A 88 -1.34 -20.78 11.79
N LYS A 89 -1.87 -21.83 11.15
CA LYS A 89 -1.16 -23.10 10.94
C LYS A 89 -0.58 -23.25 9.54
N ALA A 90 -1.13 -22.52 8.59
CA ALA A 90 -0.64 -22.54 7.22
C ALA A 90 0.79 -21.94 7.15
N PRO A 91 1.63 -22.45 6.26
CA PRO A 91 2.87 -21.74 5.91
C PRO A 91 2.56 -20.30 5.48
N LEU A 92 3.27 -19.34 6.03
CA LEU A 92 3.06 -17.93 5.78
C LEU A 92 4.37 -17.28 5.33
N LEU A 93 4.30 -16.53 4.24
CA LEU A 93 5.36 -15.67 3.78
C LEU A 93 4.89 -14.22 3.84
N ALA A 94 5.48 -13.44 4.73
CA ALA A 94 5.29 -12.01 4.75
C ALA A 94 6.39 -11.34 3.92
N VAL A 95 6.01 -10.39 3.09
CA VAL A 95 6.94 -9.61 2.26
C VAL A 95 6.71 -8.14 2.56
N ASN A 96 7.77 -7.43 2.91
CA ASN A 96 7.76 -5.99 3.07
C ASN A 96 8.97 -5.38 2.35
N SER A 97 9.04 -4.06 2.26
CA SER A 97 10.14 -3.34 1.65
C SER A 97 10.81 -2.43 2.70
N ASP A 98 12.13 -2.34 2.67
CA ASP A 98 12.88 -1.51 3.63
C ASP A 98 12.72 0.00 3.41
N ASP A 99 12.13 0.38 2.27
CA ASP A 99 11.76 1.74 1.91
C ASP A 99 10.23 2.01 2.01
N ASP A 100 9.46 1.11 2.64
CA ASP A 100 8.01 1.28 2.83
C ASP A 100 7.70 2.30 3.92
N ILE A 101 7.10 3.45 3.57
CA ILE A 101 6.71 4.48 4.53
C ILE A 101 5.28 4.33 5.06
N ILE A 102 4.49 3.40 4.51
CA ILE A 102 3.16 3.04 5.05
C ILE A 102 3.30 1.99 6.14
N ASN A 103 4.15 0.99 5.92
CA ASN A 103 4.51 -0.03 6.91
C ASN A 103 6.01 0.06 7.22
N PRO A 104 6.47 1.13 7.87
CA PRO A 104 7.89 1.42 8.00
C PRO A 104 8.60 0.36 8.86
N PRO A 105 9.66 -0.26 8.33
CA PRO A 105 10.38 -1.31 9.04
C PRO A 105 11.06 -0.79 10.32
N GLU A 106 11.32 0.50 10.43
CA GLU A 106 11.89 1.13 11.63
C GLU A 106 11.01 0.91 12.89
N LEU A 107 9.69 0.72 12.70
CA LEU A 107 8.78 0.39 13.80
C LEU A 107 8.89 -1.07 14.26
N ARG A 108 9.52 -1.92 13.45
CA ARG A 108 9.77 -3.34 13.72
C ARG A 108 8.52 -4.14 14.13
N ILE A 109 7.37 -3.72 13.59
CA ILE A 109 6.09 -4.35 13.92
C ILE A 109 6.03 -5.73 13.29
N ILE A 110 6.28 -5.82 11.99
CA ILE A 110 6.18 -7.09 11.27
C ILE A 110 7.24 -8.09 11.76
N GLU A 111 8.47 -7.65 12.05
CA GLU A 111 9.54 -8.52 12.56
C GLU A 111 9.20 -9.09 13.93
N ARG A 112 8.51 -8.32 14.77
CA ARG A 112 8.08 -8.78 16.10
C ARG A 112 6.88 -9.72 15.98
N GLU A 113 5.86 -9.31 15.24
CA GLU A 113 4.60 -10.06 15.22
C GLU A 113 4.70 -11.35 14.40
N ILE A 114 5.54 -11.42 13.37
CA ILE A 114 5.74 -12.65 12.56
C ILE A 114 6.30 -13.81 13.41
N GLN A 115 7.06 -13.51 14.47
CA GLN A 115 7.60 -14.52 15.37
C GLN A 115 6.51 -15.30 16.12
N ARG A 116 5.30 -14.77 16.17
CA ARG A 116 4.14 -15.40 16.81
C ARG A 116 3.45 -16.42 15.90
N VAL A 117 3.78 -16.44 14.62
CA VAL A 117 3.22 -17.39 13.64
C VAL A 117 4.19 -18.56 13.46
N PRO A 118 3.81 -19.80 13.86
CA PRO A 118 4.77 -20.92 13.94
C PRO A 118 5.49 -21.26 12.64
N ASN A 119 4.82 -21.12 11.49
CA ASN A 119 5.34 -21.50 10.17
C ASN A 119 5.49 -20.27 9.26
N ALA A 120 5.98 -19.16 9.83
CA ALA A 120 6.11 -17.92 9.07
C ALA A 120 7.56 -17.60 8.73
N LYS A 121 7.73 -16.94 7.59
CA LYS A 121 8.99 -16.32 7.15
C LYS A 121 8.72 -14.87 6.78
N LEU A 122 9.68 -14.01 7.03
CA LEU A 122 9.68 -12.61 6.57
C LEU A 122 10.76 -12.43 5.51
N ILE A 123 10.39 -11.78 4.42
CA ILE A 123 11.32 -11.29 3.41
C ILE A 123 11.25 -9.77 3.38
N MET A 124 12.41 -9.15 3.47
CA MET A 124 12.55 -7.71 3.32
C MET A 124 13.16 -7.42 1.96
N ILE A 125 12.40 -6.78 1.08
CA ILE A 125 12.89 -6.27 -0.20
C ILE A 125 13.79 -5.08 0.10
N LEU A 126 15.06 -5.18 -0.24
CA LEU A 126 16.03 -4.11 0.00
C LEU A 126 15.81 -2.94 -0.96
N LEU A 127 16.08 -1.74 -0.48
CA LEU A 127 16.09 -0.53 -1.32
C LEU A 127 16.98 -0.74 -2.54
N SER A 128 16.42 -0.54 -3.70
CA SER A 128 17.08 -0.72 -4.99
C SER A 128 16.41 0.13 -6.07
N PRO A 129 17.02 0.28 -7.25
CA PRO A 129 16.35 0.93 -8.39
C PRO A 129 15.04 0.25 -8.83
N ALA A 130 14.83 -1.01 -8.43
CA ALA A 130 13.61 -1.76 -8.72
C ALA A 130 12.54 -1.62 -7.64
N SER A 131 12.90 -1.27 -6.40
CA SER A 131 11.93 -1.09 -5.31
C SER A 131 11.12 0.19 -5.47
N ARG A 132 9.93 0.22 -4.89
CA ARG A 132 8.97 1.33 -4.98
C ARG A 132 8.29 1.60 -3.65
N GLY A 133 9.00 1.45 -2.55
CA GLY A 133 8.40 1.59 -1.23
C GLY A 133 7.23 0.62 -1.05
N HIS A 134 6.13 1.11 -0.50
CA HIS A 134 4.91 0.30 -0.36
C HIS A 134 4.47 -0.35 -1.69
N GLY A 135 4.66 0.33 -2.82
CA GLY A 135 4.33 -0.21 -4.15
C GLY A 135 5.15 -1.43 -4.58
N SER A 136 6.21 -1.80 -3.88
CA SER A 136 7.06 -2.97 -4.22
C SER A 136 6.29 -4.28 -4.25
N HIS A 137 5.20 -4.41 -3.48
CA HIS A 137 4.33 -5.60 -3.49
C HIS A 137 3.65 -5.85 -4.85
N THR A 138 3.52 -4.82 -5.69
CA THR A 138 2.93 -4.95 -7.04
C THR A 138 3.93 -5.45 -8.08
N ILE A 139 5.22 -5.59 -7.72
CA ILE A 139 6.30 -5.99 -8.63
C ILE A 139 6.65 -7.45 -8.34
N ALA A 140 5.98 -8.38 -9.01
CA ALA A 140 6.14 -9.81 -8.78
C ALA A 140 7.60 -10.29 -8.89
N ASP A 141 8.40 -9.66 -9.76
CA ASP A 141 9.81 -10.02 -9.94
C ASP A 141 10.66 -9.87 -8.66
N LEU A 142 10.22 -9.07 -7.70
CA LEU A 142 10.92 -8.87 -6.43
C LEU A 142 10.67 -9.99 -5.41
N TRP A 143 9.64 -10.84 -5.61
CA TRP A 143 9.24 -11.83 -4.60
C TRP A 143 8.68 -13.15 -5.17
N LYS A 144 8.50 -13.27 -6.49
CA LYS A 144 7.89 -14.44 -7.13
C LYS A 144 8.62 -15.76 -6.83
N ASP A 145 9.96 -15.71 -6.75
CA ASP A 145 10.77 -16.91 -6.51
C ASP A 145 10.60 -17.41 -5.07
N ASP A 146 10.43 -16.49 -4.12
CA ASP A 146 10.14 -16.84 -2.74
C ASP A 146 8.71 -17.38 -2.58
N LEU A 147 7.74 -16.83 -3.31
CA LEU A 147 6.39 -17.39 -3.36
C LEU A 147 6.42 -18.80 -3.96
N LYS A 148 7.16 -19.00 -5.06
CA LYS A 148 7.30 -20.34 -5.67
C LYS A 148 7.87 -21.33 -4.66
N LYS A 149 8.91 -20.96 -3.94
CA LYS A 149 9.52 -21.80 -2.90
C LYS A 149 8.53 -22.14 -1.79
N LEU A 150 7.75 -21.17 -1.32
CA LEU A 150 6.69 -21.42 -0.34
C LEU A 150 5.69 -22.45 -0.84
N LEU A 151 5.26 -22.34 -2.11
CA LEU A 151 4.28 -23.27 -2.70
C LEU A 151 4.85 -24.66 -2.89
N ASP A 152 6.11 -24.77 -3.28
CA ASP A 152 6.82 -26.07 -3.45
C ASP A 152 7.02 -26.78 -2.09
N GLU A 153 7.23 -26.03 -1.01
CA GLU A 153 7.45 -26.54 0.35
C GLU A 153 6.14 -26.77 1.13
N ALA A 154 5.02 -26.19 0.68
CA ALA A 154 3.75 -26.30 1.40
C ALA A 154 3.22 -27.74 1.35
N PRO A 155 2.73 -28.30 2.48
CA PRO A 155 2.17 -29.63 2.51
C PRO A 155 0.93 -29.72 1.63
N PRO A 156 0.69 -30.84 0.95
CA PRO A 156 -0.54 -31.06 0.21
C PRO A 156 -1.74 -31.01 1.16
N ARG A 157 -2.88 -30.55 0.63
CA ARG A 157 -4.16 -30.51 1.37
C ARG A 157 -4.73 -31.90 1.59
#